data_b679bd48f4dd7f276f7e8609fdd5e302
#
_entry.id   b679bd48f4dd7f276f7e8609fdd5e302
#
_cell.length_a   1.000
_cell.length_b   1.000
_cell.length_c   1.000
_cell.angle_alpha   90.00
_cell.angle_beta   90.00
_cell.angle_gamma   90.00
#
_symmetry.space_group_name_H-M   'P 1'
#
loop_
_entity.id
_entity.type
_entity.pdbx_description
1 polymer ?
#
loop_
_entity_poly.entity_id
_entity_poly.type
_entity_poly.pdbx_seq_one_letter_code
_entity_poly.pdbx_strand_id
1 'polypeptide(L)'
;MPNSKKLIIDGAESFDIWHFVDDETPLAEAPAIISLTRLHDEGAELVAAGKKLGVILRAGEKQGEDVHALKPFLDNLAVVAIEFPVYRNGRGYSTARILREQMGFRGEIRAVGEVLFDQWQFMHRCGINAFEVDADVSLEAFNEAMGELSAAYQPAADPQRGILWRRHN
;
A
#
# COMPACT_ATOMS: atom_id res chain seq x y z
N MET A 1 -25.26 -0.13 5.08
CA MET A 1 -24.51 1.10 4.73
C MET A 1 -23.10 0.64 4.42
N PRO A 2 -22.49 0.99 3.28
CA PRO A 2 -21.07 0.76 3.13
C PRO A 2 -20.37 1.52 4.26
N ASN A 3 -19.55 0.81 5.02
CA ASN A 3 -18.76 1.43 6.07
C ASN A 3 -17.88 2.50 5.41
N SER A 4 -18.01 3.75 5.81
CA SER A 4 -17.13 4.80 5.30
C SER A 4 -15.70 4.46 5.70
N LYS A 5 -14.76 4.61 4.78
CA LYS A 5 -13.33 4.38 5.03
C LYS A 5 -12.64 5.71 5.30
N LYS A 6 -11.55 5.65 6.04
CA LYS A 6 -10.62 6.76 6.21
C LYS A 6 -9.20 6.33 5.94
N LEU A 7 -8.37 7.28 5.58
CA LEU A 7 -6.98 7.07 5.24
C LEU A 7 -6.07 7.53 6.39
N ILE A 8 -5.17 6.65 6.82
CA ILE A 8 -4.10 6.96 7.77
C ILE A 8 -2.77 6.78 7.03
N ILE A 9 -1.96 7.84 6.95
CA ILE A 9 -0.62 7.82 6.34
C ILE A 9 0.41 8.16 7.41
N ASP A 10 1.44 7.33 7.57
CA ASP A 10 2.53 7.53 8.52
C ASP A 10 2.04 7.84 9.95
N GLY A 11 0.93 7.20 10.36
CA GLY A 11 0.33 7.36 11.69
C GLY A 11 -0.52 8.60 11.89
N ALA A 12 -0.84 9.34 10.83
CA ALA A 12 -1.72 10.52 10.86
C ALA A 12 -2.91 10.35 9.92
N GLU A 13 -4.08 10.80 10.35
CA GLU A 13 -5.26 10.84 9.48
C GLU A 13 -5.04 11.83 8.33
N SER A 14 -5.32 11.39 7.12
CA SER A 14 -5.09 12.17 5.90
C SER A 14 -6.34 12.27 5.05
N PHE A 15 -6.50 13.42 4.40
CA PHE A 15 -7.54 13.57 3.39
C PHE A 15 -7.14 12.83 2.11
N ASP A 16 -8.02 11.93 1.65
CA ASP A 16 -7.76 11.16 0.43
C ASP A 16 -8.16 11.98 -0.81
N ILE A 17 -7.16 12.31 -1.62
CA ILE A 17 -7.34 12.99 -2.90
C ILE A 17 -7.42 12.02 -4.09
N TRP A 18 -7.17 10.73 -3.85
CA TRP A 18 -7.08 9.71 -4.87
C TRP A 18 -8.44 9.06 -5.13
N HIS A 19 -8.74 8.80 -6.38
CA HIS A 19 -9.97 8.13 -6.79
C HIS A 19 -9.64 6.82 -7.50
N PHE A 20 -10.25 5.72 -7.08
CA PHE A 20 -10.20 4.48 -7.84
C PHE A 20 -11.05 4.62 -9.10
N VAL A 21 -10.43 4.42 -10.25
CA VAL A 21 -11.09 4.55 -11.55
C VAL A 21 -11.01 3.21 -12.28
N ASP A 22 -12.15 2.71 -12.73
CA ASP A 22 -12.23 1.48 -13.54
C ASP A 22 -11.61 1.67 -14.93
N ASP A 23 -11.47 0.57 -15.65
CA ASP A 23 -10.77 0.56 -16.94
C ASP A 23 -11.55 1.25 -18.07
N GLU A 24 -12.86 1.42 -17.91
CA GLU A 24 -13.75 1.98 -18.94
C GLU A 24 -14.02 3.48 -18.74
N THR A 25 -13.92 3.97 -17.51
CA THR A 25 -14.22 5.37 -17.17
C THR A 25 -13.07 6.30 -17.59
N PRO A 26 -13.35 7.37 -18.34
CA PRO A 26 -12.34 8.38 -18.69
C PRO A 26 -11.72 9.01 -17.43
N LEU A 27 -10.39 9.22 -17.45
CA LEU A 27 -9.69 9.87 -16.34
C LEU A 27 -9.99 11.36 -16.31
N ALA A 28 -10.47 11.83 -15.16
CA ALA A 28 -10.61 13.25 -14.86
C ALA A 28 -9.24 13.93 -14.65
N GLU A 29 -9.24 15.21 -14.33
CA GLU A 29 -8.01 15.93 -13.94
C GLU A 29 -7.52 15.56 -12.52
N ALA A 30 -8.37 14.94 -11.69
CA ALA A 30 -8.04 14.51 -10.35
C ALA A 30 -7.04 13.33 -10.34
N PRO A 31 -6.23 13.18 -9.28
CA PRO A 31 -5.35 12.03 -9.12
C PRO A 31 -6.12 10.71 -9.13
N ALA A 32 -5.68 9.74 -9.92
CA ALA A 32 -6.38 8.48 -10.12
C ALA A 32 -5.53 7.26 -9.76
N ILE A 33 -6.17 6.26 -9.12
CA ILE A 33 -5.62 4.91 -8.94
C ILE A 33 -6.31 4.02 -9.98
N ILE A 34 -5.53 3.46 -10.89
CA ILE A 34 -5.99 2.63 -12.01
C ILE A 34 -5.53 1.18 -11.84
N SER A 35 -6.13 0.28 -12.61
CA SER A 35 -5.70 -1.12 -12.63
C SER A 35 -4.31 -1.29 -13.24
N LEU A 36 -3.65 -2.42 -12.94
CA LEU A 36 -2.38 -2.78 -13.58
C LEU A 36 -2.53 -2.96 -15.09
N THR A 37 -3.66 -3.53 -15.53
CA THR A 37 -3.98 -3.69 -16.97
C THR A 37 -4.01 -2.34 -17.66
N ARG A 38 -4.77 -1.40 -17.12
CA ARG A 38 -4.87 -0.06 -17.68
C ARG A 38 -3.54 0.69 -17.66
N LEU A 39 -2.75 0.54 -16.60
CA LEU A 39 -1.41 1.12 -16.53
C LEU A 39 -0.51 0.57 -17.64
N HIS A 40 -0.62 -0.73 -17.94
CA HIS A 40 0.14 -1.35 -19.02
C HIS A 40 -0.27 -0.82 -20.40
N ASP A 41 -1.57 -0.66 -20.63
CA ASP A 41 -2.11 -0.28 -21.93
C ASP A 41 -1.99 1.23 -22.22
N GLU A 42 -2.27 2.08 -21.23
CA GLU A 42 -2.37 3.53 -21.38
C GLU A 42 -1.26 4.31 -20.63
N GLY A 43 -0.50 3.63 -19.76
CA GLY A 43 0.40 4.29 -18.80
C GLY A 43 1.41 5.24 -19.43
N ALA A 44 1.99 4.87 -20.58
CA ALA A 44 2.97 5.71 -21.27
C ALA A 44 2.34 7.04 -21.74
N GLU A 45 1.11 7.00 -22.26
CA GLU A 45 0.37 8.18 -22.71
C GLU A 45 -0.06 9.06 -21.54
N LEU A 46 -0.53 8.43 -20.45
CA LEU A 46 -0.97 9.12 -19.25
C LEU A 46 0.19 9.84 -18.56
N VAL A 47 1.36 9.21 -18.49
CA VAL A 47 2.59 9.82 -17.96
C VAL A 47 3.03 10.99 -18.86
N ALA A 48 3.02 10.81 -20.16
CA ALA A 48 3.36 11.89 -21.11
C ALA A 48 2.39 13.08 -21.01
N ALA A 49 1.12 12.82 -20.68
CA ALA A 49 0.12 13.85 -20.42
C ALA A 49 0.24 14.53 -19.04
N GLY A 50 1.22 14.14 -18.22
CA GLY A 50 1.45 14.70 -16.88
C GLY A 50 0.40 14.32 -15.84
N LYS A 51 -0.36 13.25 -16.04
CA LYS A 51 -1.36 12.78 -15.09
C LYS A 51 -0.70 12.27 -13.82
N LYS A 52 -1.28 12.59 -12.66
CA LYS A 52 -0.88 11.98 -11.37
C LYS A 52 -1.51 10.61 -11.25
N LEU A 53 -0.69 9.59 -11.22
CA LEU A 53 -1.12 8.19 -11.26
C LEU A 53 -0.76 7.44 -9.99
N GLY A 54 -1.69 6.63 -9.56
CA GLY A 54 -1.50 5.48 -8.69
C GLY A 54 -1.93 4.22 -9.40
N VAL A 55 -1.56 3.08 -8.86
CA VAL A 55 -1.96 1.77 -9.37
C VAL A 55 -2.45 0.89 -8.24
N ILE A 56 -3.44 0.06 -8.51
CA ILE A 56 -3.86 -1.00 -7.58
C ILE A 56 -3.33 -2.35 -8.06
N LEU A 57 -2.68 -3.09 -7.16
CA LEU A 57 -2.29 -4.48 -7.34
C LEU A 57 -3.28 -5.38 -6.62
N ARG A 58 -3.98 -6.22 -7.38
CA ARG A 58 -4.97 -7.15 -6.85
C ARG A 58 -4.33 -8.49 -6.52
N ALA A 59 -4.79 -9.09 -5.43
CA ALA A 59 -4.28 -10.37 -4.97
C ALA A 59 -4.66 -11.54 -5.88
N GLY A 60 -5.77 -11.43 -6.63
CA GLY A 60 -6.30 -12.49 -7.46
C GLY A 60 -6.71 -13.75 -6.68
N GLU A 61 -7.39 -14.68 -7.32
CA GLU A 61 -7.82 -15.93 -6.68
C GLU A 61 -6.68 -16.97 -6.56
N LYS A 62 -5.91 -17.16 -7.62
CA LYS A 62 -4.86 -18.17 -7.71
C LYS A 62 -3.46 -17.57 -7.72
N GLN A 63 -3.28 -16.48 -8.44
CA GLN A 63 -2.02 -15.78 -8.57
C GLN A 63 -2.30 -14.28 -8.56
N GLY A 64 -1.64 -13.56 -7.65
CA GLY A 64 -1.71 -12.11 -7.60
C GLY A 64 -1.05 -11.46 -8.82
N GLU A 65 -1.36 -10.20 -9.04
CA GLU A 65 -0.72 -9.40 -10.08
C GLU A 65 0.78 -9.23 -9.81
N ASP A 66 1.57 -9.25 -10.87
CA ASP A 66 3.03 -9.19 -10.76
C ASP A 66 3.51 -7.77 -10.49
N VAL A 67 4.07 -7.56 -9.31
CA VAL A 67 4.66 -6.27 -8.91
C VAL A 67 5.79 -5.80 -9.83
N HIS A 68 6.52 -6.71 -10.46
CA HIS A 68 7.62 -6.36 -11.37
C HIS A 68 7.13 -5.70 -12.67
N ALA A 69 5.85 -5.86 -13.03
CA ALA A 69 5.23 -5.15 -14.14
C ALA A 69 5.19 -3.62 -13.94
N LEU A 70 5.34 -3.14 -12.70
CA LEU A 70 5.40 -1.70 -12.39
C LEU A 70 6.75 -1.06 -12.77
N LYS A 71 7.79 -1.85 -13.01
CA LYS A 71 9.16 -1.36 -13.18
C LYS A 71 9.30 -0.22 -14.21
N PRO A 72 8.63 -0.26 -15.38
CA PRO A 72 8.72 0.83 -16.37
C PRO A 72 8.09 2.15 -15.92
N PHE A 73 7.16 2.10 -14.96
CA PHE A 73 6.35 3.25 -14.53
C PHE A 73 6.67 3.72 -13.12
N LEU A 74 7.56 3.03 -12.40
CA LEU A 74 7.72 3.19 -10.96
C LEU A 74 8.05 4.63 -10.54
N ASP A 75 8.89 5.32 -11.30
CA ASP A 75 9.29 6.71 -11.02
C ASP A 75 8.15 7.72 -11.27
N ASN A 76 7.10 7.31 -11.97
CA ASN A 76 5.95 8.15 -12.29
C ASN A 76 4.73 7.87 -11.41
N LEU A 77 4.80 6.81 -10.58
CA LEU A 77 3.73 6.45 -9.65
C LEU A 77 3.92 7.17 -8.33
N ALA A 78 2.86 7.80 -7.83
CA ALA A 78 2.83 8.38 -6.50
C ALA A 78 2.31 7.41 -5.44
N VAL A 79 1.38 6.52 -5.83
CA VAL A 79 0.71 5.55 -4.96
C VAL A 79 0.72 4.18 -5.60
N VAL A 80 1.04 3.16 -4.80
CA VAL A 80 0.78 1.75 -5.12
C VAL A 80 -0.16 1.20 -4.05
N ALA A 81 -1.42 1.00 -4.40
CA ALA A 81 -2.40 0.35 -3.54
C ALA A 81 -2.27 -1.17 -3.67
N ILE A 82 -2.26 -1.87 -2.55
CA ILE A 82 -2.20 -3.33 -2.47
C ILE A 82 -3.51 -3.81 -1.85
N GLU A 83 -4.23 -4.65 -2.58
CA GLU A 83 -5.49 -5.20 -2.12
C GLU A 83 -5.27 -6.41 -1.21
N PHE A 84 -5.94 -6.39 -0.06
CA PHE A 84 -6.03 -7.49 0.88
C PHE A 84 -7.48 -8.00 0.92
N PRO A 85 -7.87 -8.93 0.01
CA PRO A 85 -9.25 -9.37 -0.12
C PRO A 85 -9.71 -10.25 1.05
N VAL A 86 -8.76 -10.98 1.70
CA VAL A 86 -8.98 -11.82 2.88
C VAL A 86 -7.70 -11.87 3.71
N TYR A 87 -7.83 -11.95 5.03
CA TYR A 87 -6.68 -11.90 5.95
C TYR A 87 -5.63 -13.01 5.73
N ARG A 88 -6.00 -14.14 5.13
CA ARG A 88 -5.10 -15.28 4.87
C ARG A 88 -4.23 -15.13 3.63
N ASN A 89 -4.43 -14.08 2.84
CA ASN A 89 -3.62 -13.87 1.65
C ASN A 89 -2.34 -13.10 1.97
N GLY A 90 -1.24 -13.82 2.18
CA GLY A 90 0.05 -13.24 2.53
C GLY A 90 0.81 -12.55 1.38
N ARG A 91 0.31 -12.58 0.14
CA ARG A 91 1.02 -12.04 -1.04
C ARG A 91 1.25 -10.54 -0.97
N GLY A 92 0.28 -9.78 -0.43
CA GLY A 92 0.40 -8.34 -0.28
C GLY A 92 1.63 -7.92 0.55
N TYR A 93 2.01 -8.69 1.56
CA TYR A 93 3.20 -8.43 2.37
C TYR A 93 4.48 -8.58 1.55
N SER A 94 4.59 -9.66 0.76
CA SER A 94 5.74 -9.88 -0.12
C SER A 94 5.82 -8.79 -1.20
N THR A 95 4.69 -8.40 -1.78
CA THR A 95 4.58 -7.30 -2.75
C THR A 95 5.11 -5.98 -2.18
N ALA A 96 4.69 -5.61 -0.96
CA ALA A 96 5.17 -4.40 -0.30
C ALA A 96 6.68 -4.43 -0.06
N ARG A 97 7.23 -5.57 0.40
CA ARG A 97 8.68 -5.73 0.60
C ARG A 97 9.46 -5.62 -0.69
N ILE A 98 9.00 -6.25 -1.77
CA ILE A 98 9.64 -6.14 -3.08
C ILE A 98 9.68 -4.68 -3.53
N LEU A 99 8.58 -3.95 -3.42
CA LEU A 99 8.52 -2.53 -3.77
C LEU A 99 9.54 -1.69 -2.99
N ARG A 100 9.63 -1.88 -1.66
CA ARG A 100 10.55 -1.10 -0.81
C ARG A 100 12.00 -1.54 -0.94
N GLU A 101 12.27 -2.85 -0.79
CA GLU A 101 13.63 -3.38 -0.63
C GLU A 101 14.32 -3.64 -1.97
N GLN A 102 13.58 -4.14 -2.98
CA GLN A 102 14.20 -4.53 -4.26
C GLN A 102 14.03 -3.48 -5.35
N MET A 103 12.86 -2.83 -5.40
CA MET A 103 12.56 -1.84 -6.43
C MET A 103 12.84 -0.40 -5.98
N GLY A 104 13.07 -0.16 -4.68
CA GLY A 104 13.43 1.16 -4.14
C GLY A 104 12.29 2.19 -4.18
N PHE A 105 11.04 1.76 -4.30
CA PHE A 105 9.89 2.66 -4.35
C PHE A 105 9.76 3.47 -3.06
N ARG A 106 9.68 4.80 -3.19
CA ARG A 106 9.61 5.74 -2.06
C ARG A 106 8.26 6.42 -1.90
N GLY A 107 7.35 6.22 -2.84
CA GLY A 107 5.98 6.74 -2.79
C GLY A 107 5.11 6.05 -1.74
N GLU A 108 3.84 6.36 -1.76
CA GLU A 108 2.85 5.77 -0.87
C GLU A 108 2.59 4.31 -1.24
N ILE A 109 2.74 3.38 -0.29
CA ILE A 109 2.22 2.01 -0.41
C ILE A 109 1.02 1.91 0.50
N ARG A 110 -0.15 1.72 -0.11
CA ARG A 110 -1.45 1.74 0.56
C ARG A 110 -2.03 0.34 0.69
N ALA A 111 -2.40 -0.06 1.90
CA ALA A 111 -3.22 -1.25 2.12
C ALA A 111 -4.70 -0.90 1.96
N VAL A 112 -5.41 -1.66 1.12
CA VAL A 112 -6.86 -1.52 0.88
C VAL A 112 -7.57 -2.87 1.02
N GLY A 113 -8.89 -2.86 1.15
CA GLY A 113 -9.69 -4.07 1.33
C GLY A 113 -9.84 -4.45 2.80
N GLU A 114 -9.57 -5.71 3.17
CA GLU A 114 -9.63 -6.17 4.56
C GLU A 114 -8.35 -5.84 5.34
N VAL A 115 -8.26 -4.60 5.80
CA VAL A 115 -7.11 -4.08 6.56
C VAL A 115 -7.40 -4.19 8.05
N LEU A 116 -7.09 -5.36 8.62
CA LEU A 116 -7.45 -5.71 9.99
C LEU A 116 -6.43 -5.21 11.02
N PHE A 117 -6.94 -4.89 12.21
CA PHE A 117 -6.21 -4.34 13.36
C PHE A 117 -4.94 -5.13 13.71
N ASP A 118 -5.03 -6.43 13.81
CA ASP A 118 -3.94 -7.33 14.20
C ASP A 118 -2.82 -7.44 13.15
N GLN A 119 -3.05 -6.92 11.93
CA GLN A 119 -2.10 -6.99 10.82
C GLN A 119 -1.37 -5.67 10.56
N TRP A 120 -1.85 -4.53 11.08
CA TRP A 120 -1.31 -3.21 10.74
C TRP A 120 0.18 -3.09 11.00
N GLN A 121 0.65 -3.53 12.15
CA GLN A 121 2.06 -3.46 12.50
C GLN A 121 2.92 -4.29 11.55
N PHE A 122 2.48 -5.51 11.20
CA PHE A 122 3.22 -6.35 10.28
C PHE A 122 3.21 -5.77 8.85
N MET A 123 2.08 -5.22 8.41
CA MET A 123 1.98 -4.48 7.15
C MET A 123 2.98 -3.32 7.08
N HIS A 124 3.04 -2.51 8.13
CA HIS A 124 3.98 -1.40 8.24
C HIS A 124 5.43 -1.88 8.14
N ARG A 125 5.80 -2.93 8.84
CA ARG A 125 7.13 -3.54 8.79
C ARG A 125 7.49 -4.12 7.42
N CYS A 126 6.50 -4.46 6.61
CA CYS A 126 6.70 -4.85 5.22
C CYS A 126 6.88 -3.65 4.26
N GLY A 127 6.72 -2.41 4.75
CA GLY A 127 6.93 -1.20 3.98
C GLY A 127 5.66 -0.45 3.59
N ILE A 128 4.47 -0.91 4.04
CA ILE A 128 3.21 -0.20 3.87
C ILE A 128 3.19 1.00 4.82
N ASN A 129 2.88 2.18 4.31
CA ASN A 129 2.82 3.40 5.10
C ASN A 129 1.46 4.11 5.04
N ALA A 130 0.52 3.58 4.27
CA ALA A 130 -0.84 4.11 4.18
C ALA A 130 -1.87 2.99 4.38
N PHE A 131 -2.92 3.26 5.16
CA PHE A 131 -3.92 2.27 5.57
C PHE A 131 -5.31 2.83 5.35
N GLU A 132 -6.11 2.15 4.53
CA GLU A 132 -7.54 2.43 4.39
C GLU A 132 -8.30 1.60 5.42
N VAL A 133 -8.70 2.25 6.52
CA VAL A 133 -9.37 1.60 7.65
C VAL A 133 -10.82 2.05 7.78
N ASP A 134 -11.61 1.34 8.59
CA ASP A 134 -12.98 1.76 8.88
C ASP A 134 -13.00 3.10 9.60
N ALA A 135 -14.00 3.94 9.31
CA ALA A 135 -14.05 5.31 9.83
C ALA A 135 -14.22 5.40 11.35
N ASP A 136 -14.72 4.33 11.99
CA ASP A 136 -14.85 4.22 13.44
C ASP A 136 -13.54 3.90 14.18
N VAL A 137 -12.49 3.50 13.46
CA VAL A 137 -11.16 3.27 14.04
C VAL A 137 -10.61 4.60 14.56
N SER A 138 -10.34 4.72 15.86
CA SER A 138 -9.69 5.93 16.37
C SER A 138 -8.20 5.98 15.99
N LEU A 139 -7.66 7.20 15.78
CA LEU A 139 -6.24 7.37 15.49
C LEU A 139 -5.36 6.94 16.68
N GLU A 140 -5.87 7.10 17.90
CA GLU A 140 -5.21 6.65 19.13
C GLU A 140 -5.09 5.12 19.14
N ALA A 141 -6.19 4.40 18.88
CA ALA A 141 -6.17 2.94 18.80
C ALA A 141 -5.25 2.42 17.69
N PHE A 142 -5.23 3.10 16.54
CA PHE A 142 -4.30 2.77 15.47
C PHE A 142 -2.84 2.92 15.90
N ASN A 143 -2.47 4.06 16.48
CA ASN A 143 -1.09 4.33 16.91
C ASN A 143 -0.67 3.46 18.10
N GLU A 144 -1.57 3.11 19.00
CA GLU A 144 -1.33 2.16 20.08
C GLU A 144 -0.99 0.77 19.52
N ALA A 145 -1.80 0.25 18.60
CA ALA A 145 -1.53 -1.02 17.93
C ALA A 145 -0.21 -1.03 17.16
N MET A 146 0.16 0.10 16.55
CA MET A 146 1.45 0.25 15.88
C MET A 146 2.64 0.25 16.86
N GLY A 147 2.43 0.66 18.10
CA GLY A 147 3.45 0.75 19.16
C GLY A 147 3.62 -0.50 20.02
N GLU A 148 2.70 -1.44 20.04
CA GLU A 148 2.67 -2.58 20.97
C GLU A 148 3.89 -3.51 20.92
N LEU A 149 4.60 -3.59 19.78
CA LEU A 149 5.81 -4.40 19.66
C LEU A 149 7.05 -3.52 19.44
N SER A 150 7.68 -3.12 20.54
CA SER A 150 8.92 -2.31 20.52
C SER A 150 10.15 -3.08 19.99
N ALA A 151 10.07 -4.41 19.82
CA ALA A 151 11.17 -5.25 19.34
C ALA A 151 10.68 -6.28 18.32
N ALA A 152 11.19 -6.23 17.12
CA ALA A 152 10.92 -7.20 16.07
C ALA A 152 11.96 -8.34 16.10
N TYR A 153 11.48 -9.57 16.01
CA TYR A 153 12.35 -10.74 15.96
C TYR A 153 13.16 -10.82 14.67
N GLN A 154 12.56 -10.43 13.55
CA GLN A 154 13.20 -10.44 12.23
C GLN A 154 13.36 -9.01 11.68
N PRO A 155 14.41 -8.74 10.90
CA PRO A 155 14.52 -7.49 10.15
C PRO A 155 13.34 -7.30 9.18
N ALA A 156 12.93 -6.06 9.00
CA ALA A 156 11.87 -5.67 8.08
C ALA A 156 12.28 -4.41 7.29
N ALA A 157 11.41 -3.92 6.42
CA ALA A 157 11.66 -2.72 5.62
C ALA A 157 11.63 -1.41 6.45
N ASP A 158 11.16 -1.46 7.68
CA ASP A 158 11.16 -0.35 8.63
C ASP A 158 12.56 -0.12 9.26
N PRO A 159 12.80 1.01 9.92
CA PRO A 159 14.08 1.29 10.58
C PRO A 159 14.29 0.51 11.90
N GLN A 160 13.32 -0.28 12.35
CA GLN A 160 13.44 -1.04 13.59
C GLN A 160 14.37 -2.24 13.41
N ARG A 161 15.33 -2.36 14.32
CA ARG A 161 16.26 -3.50 14.30
C ARG A 161 15.69 -4.69 15.08
N GLY A 162 15.90 -5.90 14.55
CA GLY A 162 15.44 -7.12 15.18
C GLY A 162 16.09 -7.37 16.56
N ILE A 163 15.44 -8.22 17.35
CA ILE A 163 15.91 -8.62 18.70
C ILE A 163 17.33 -9.19 18.67
N LEU A 164 17.69 -9.95 17.65
CA LEU A 164 19.02 -10.55 17.54
C LEU A 164 20.12 -9.48 17.45
N TRP A 165 19.87 -8.39 16.73
CA TRP A 165 20.82 -7.28 16.66
C TRP A 165 21.02 -6.60 18.02
N ARG A 166 19.94 -6.45 18.83
CA ARG A 166 20.00 -5.82 20.16
C ARG A 166 20.78 -6.63 21.19
N ARG A 167 20.93 -7.96 20.99
CA ARG A 167 21.69 -8.83 21.90
C ARG A 167 23.20 -8.79 21.66
N HIS A 168 23.66 -8.30 20.50
CA HIS A 168 25.07 -8.25 20.13
C HIS A 168 25.72 -6.86 20.24
N ASN A 169 24.90 -5.85 20.61
CA ASN A 169 25.32 -4.48 20.89
C ASN A 169 24.70 -4.00 22.21
#